data_64625b3d072a27aca3f9812d3624ada5
#
_entry.id   64625b3d072a27aca3f9812d3624ada5
#
_cell.length_a   1.000
_cell.length_b   1.000
_cell.length_c   1.000
_cell.angle_alpha   90.00
_cell.angle_beta   90.00
_cell.angle_gamma   90.00
#
_symmetry.space_group_name_H-M   'P 1'
#
loop_
_entity.id
_entity.type
_entity.pdbx_description
1 polymer ?
#
loop_
_entity_poly.entity_id
_entity_poly.type
_entity_poly.pdbx_seq_one_letter_code
_entity_poly.pdbx_strand_id
1 'polypeptide(L)'
;MTTVTRHATLALASAVLLTGLLSACGDGRPDGKAEGQGLTMEEWTEPASYSYTLESGGGEAPVGPIRITVEDHKVIEAHGLDDTGRRIHRELPDEIPTLADLLDELRRARAENAHIAEADYASDGRPERISLDWDEKTIHDEVGYIVSNYVPVAG
;
A
#
# COMPACT_ATOMS: atom_id res chain seq x y z
N MET A 1 -13.39 16.39 -65.42
CA MET A 1 -12.19 17.16 -65.76
C MET A 1 -11.15 16.81 -64.69
N THR A 2 -10.32 15.84 -65.10
CA THR A 2 -8.88 15.97 -65.43
C THR A 2 -8.04 16.28 -64.18
N THR A 3 -7.04 15.57 -63.75
CA THR A 3 -6.06 14.60 -64.29
C THR A 3 -5.19 14.25 -63.10
N VAL A 4 -4.99 13.00 -62.70
CA VAL A 4 -3.81 12.15 -62.95
C VAL A 4 -2.47 12.90 -62.91
N THR A 5 -1.60 12.56 -62.03
CA THR A 5 -0.24 12.13 -62.36
C THR A 5 0.47 11.46 -61.18
N ARG A 6 0.89 10.26 -61.44
CA ARG A 6 1.85 9.39 -60.80
C ARG A 6 3.25 10.02 -60.84
N HIS A 7 4.07 9.70 -59.87
CA HIS A 7 5.45 9.23 -60.11
C HIS A 7 5.99 8.54 -58.85
N ALA A 8 6.37 7.39 -59.07
CA ALA A 8 7.20 6.42 -58.46
C ALA A 8 8.69 6.76 -58.72
N THR A 9 9.53 6.37 -57.80
CA THR A 9 10.91 5.83 -57.92
C THR A 9 11.43 5.61 -56.51
N LEU A 10 11.67 4.42 -56.07
CA LEU A 10 12.81 3.50 -56.23
C LEU A 10 14.18 4.12 -55.89
N ALA A 11 14.82 3.54 -54.91
CA ALA A 11 16.15 2.96 -54.87
C ALA A 11 16.63 2.88 -53.41
N LEU A 12 16.84 1.68 -52.93
CA LEU A 12 18.06 0.86 -52.93
C LEU A 12 19.18 1.42 -52.04
N ALA A 13 19.48 0.71 -51.09
CA ALA A 13 20.62 -0.18 -50.89
C ALA A 13 21.47 0.09 -49.67
N SER A 14 21.76 -1.02 -49.04
CA SER A 14 23.08 -1.48 -48.56
C SER A 14 23.50 -0.96 -47.17
N ALA A 15 23.48 -1.81 -46.24
CA ALA A 15 24.45 -2.86 -45.92
C ALA A 15 25.61 -2.37 -45.01
N VAL A 16 25.95 -3.28 -44.16
CA VAL A 16 27.27 -3.59 -43.64
C VAL A 16 27.52 -3.22 -42.18
N LEU A 17 27.41 -4.28 -41.38
CA LEU A 17 28.46 -4.84 -40.51
C LEU A 17 29.28 -3.83 -39.68
N LEU A 18 29.26 -3.98 -38.37
CA LEU A 18 30.48 -4.45 -37.69
C LEU A 18 30.20 -4.94 -36.27
N THR A 19 30.58 -6.17 -36.06
CA THR A 19 30.96 -6.85 -34.84
C THR A 19 31.71 -5.97 -33.84
N GLY A 20 31.23 -6.00 -32.60
CA GLY A 20 31.95 -5.49 -31.46
C GLY A 20 31.66 -6.36 -30.25
N LEU A 21 32.33 -7.53 -30.15
CA LEU A 21 32.44 -8.29 -28.94
C LEU A 21 33.37 -7.51 -27.99
N LEU A 22 32.81 -6.95 -26.96
CA LEU A 22 33.55 -6.55 -25.77
C LEU A 22 32.96 -7.26 -24.58
N SER A 23 33.58 -8.38 -24.25
CA SER A 23 33.46 -9.01 -22.93
C SER A 23 34.04 -8.03 -21.91
N ALA A 24 33.17 -7.47 -21.09
CA ALA A 24 33.55 -6.88 -19.85
C ALA A 24 32.94 -7.75 -18.74
N CYS A 25 33.74 -8.64 -18.17
CA CYS A 25 33.48 -9.17 -16.84
C CYS A 25 33.48 -7.97 -15.87
N GLY A 26 32.32 -7.58 -15.42
CA GLY A 26 32.15 -6.71 -14.28
C GLY A 26 31.45 -7.50 -13.20
N ASP A 27 32.14 -7.74 -12.10
CA ASP A 27 31.54 -8.20 -10.84
C ASP A 27 30.49 -7.18 -10.40
N GLY A 28 29.27 -7.33 -10.89
CA GLY A 28 28.09 -6.62 -10.44
C GLY A 28 27.36 -7.50 -9.45
N ARG A 29 27.49 -7.19 -8.16
CA ARG A 29 26.54 -7.65 -7.17
C ARG A 29 25.13 -7.38 -7.69
N PRO A 30 24.24 -8.35 -7.65
CA PRO A 30 22.83 -8.06 -7.81
C PRO A 30 22.35 -7.40 -6.51
N ASP A 31 22.43 -6.08 -6.42
CA ASP A 31 21.55 -5.34 -5.56
C ASP A 31 20.15 -5.47 -6.20
N GLY A 32 19.59 -6.66 -6.05
CA GLY A 32 18.20 -6.95 -6.36
C GLY A 32 17.33 -6.26 -5.33
N LYS A 33 17.12 -4.95 -5.48
CA LYS A 33 15.84 -4.40 -5.10
C LYS A 33 14.82 -5.13 -5.97
N ALA A 34 14.16 -6.11 -5.40
CA ALA A 34 12.88 -6.55 -5.87
C ALA A 34 11.97 -5.33 -5.73
N GLU A 35 11.84 -4.57 -6.80
CA GLU A 35 10.70 -3.69 -6.98
C GLU A 35 9.49 -4.62 -7.07
N GLY A 36 8.95 -4.97 -5.91
CA GLY A 36 7.62 -5.52 -5.82
C GLY A 36 6.72 -4.47 -6.45
N GLN A 37 6.14 -4.81 -7.59
CA GLN A 37 4.99 -4.09 -8.13
C GLN A 37 3.85 -4.32 -7.14
N GLY A 38 3.92 -3.64 -5.99
CA GLY A 38 2.83 -3.58 -5.04
C GLY A 38 1.68 -2.84 -5.69
N LEU A 39 0.51 -3.42 -5.66
CA LEU A 39 -0.71 -2.73 -6.03
C LEU A 39 -0.77 -1.41 -5.26
N THR A 40 -1.22 -0.35 -5.92
CA THR A 40 -1.35 0.95 -5.29
C THR A 40 -2.63 0.99 -4.44
N MET A 41 -2.68 1.88 -3.47
CA MET A 41 -3.86 2.12 -2.63
C MET A 41 -5.15 2.38 -3.45
N GLU A 42 -5.02 2.88 -4.67
CA GLU A 42 -6.14 3.21 -5.57
C GLU A 42 -6.80 1.96 -6.18
N GLU A 43 -6.15 0.80 -6.13
CA GLU A 43 -6.63 -0.45 -6.74
C GLU A 43 -7.39 -1.34 -5.77
N TRP A 44 -7.28 -1.10 -4.45
CA TRP A 44 -8.02 -1.88 -3.46
C TRP A 44 -9.37 -1.24 -3.13
N THR A 45 -10.42 -2.05 -3.27
CA THR A 45 -11.77 -1.67 -2.87
C THR A 45 -12.14 -2.45 -1.62
N GLU A 46 -12.55 -1.74 -0.57
CA GLU A 46 -12.97 -2.35 0.67
C GLU A 46 -14.22 -3.21 0.46
N PRO A 47 -14.19 -4.51 0.81
CA PRO A 47 -15.38 -5.35 0.81
C PRO A 47 -16.39 -4.86 1.85
N ALA A 48 -17.68 -5.07 1.59
CA ALA A 48 -18.72 -4.70 2.54
C ALA A 48 -18.60 -5.41 3.89
N SER A 49 -18.10 -6.66 3.88
CA SER A 49 -17.98 -7.47 5.09
C SER A 49 -16.68 -8.25 5.12
N TYR A 50 -15.97 -8.16 6.25
CA TYR A 50 -14.70 -8.86 6.49
C TYR A 50 -14.36 -8.82 7.98
N SER A 51 -13.35 -9.58 8.36
CA SER A 51 -12.75 -9.46 9.69
C SER A 51 -11.23 -9.42 9.60
N TYR A 52 -10.58 -8.78 10.56
CA TYR A 52 -9.14 -8.66 10.63
C TYR A 52 -8.66 -8.45 12.07
N THR A 53 -7.36 -8.58 12.28
CA THR A 53 -6.70 -8.23 13.54
C THR A 53 -5.90 -6.97 13.31
N LEU A 54 -6.15 -5.95 14.11
CA LEU A 54 -5.39 -4.72 14.17
C LEU A 54 -4.48 -4.72 15.38
N GLU A 55 -3.23 -4.38 15.17
CA GLU A 55 -2.28 -4.04 16.23
C GLU A 55 -1.78 -2.62 15.94
N SER A 56 -2.02 -1.71 16.88
CA SER A 56 -1.56 -0.33 16.78
C SER A 56 -0.50 -0.04 17.81
N GLY A 57 0.44 0.84 17.47
CA GLY A 57 1.52 1.22 18.38
C GLY A 57 2.27 2.43 17.88
N GLY A 58 2.96 3.10 18.80
CA GLY A 58 3.70 4.34 18.57
C GLY A 58 3.11 5.49 19.38
N GLY A 59 3.94 6.46 19.72
CA GLY A 59 3.53 7.61 20.50
C GLY A 59 2.92 7.26 21.84
N GLU A 60 1.81 7.89 22.17
CA GLU A 60 1.04 7.62 23.38
C GLU A 60 -0.07 6.57 23.16
N ALA A 61 -0.22 6.06 21.92
CA ALA A 61 -1.27 5.09 21.63
C ALA A 61 -1.00 3.76 22.33
N PRO A 62 -1.99 3.21 23.04
CA PRO A 62 -1.85 1.90 23.68
C PRO A 62 -1.72 0.82 22.61
N VAL A 63 -0.75 -0.08 22.79
CA VAL A 63 -0.45 -1.18 21.87
C VAL A 63 -1.15 -2.45 22.35
N GLY A 64 -1.97 -3.04 21.49
CA GLY A 64 -2.58 -4.34 21.78
C GLY A 64 -3.42 -4.84 20.61
N PRO A 65 -3.39 -6.16 20.36
CA PRO A 65 -4.14 -6.73 19.25
C PRO A 65 -5.64 -6.77 19.53
N ILE A 66 -6.40 -6.30 18.54
CA ILE A 66 -7.88 -6.31 18.54
C ILE A 66 -8.37 -7.08 17.32
N ARG A 67 -9.24 -8.06 17.51
CA ARG A 67 -10.00 -8.70 16.43
C ARG A 67 -11.22 -7.86 16.12
N ILE A 68 -11.38 -7.48 14.87
CA ILE A 68 -12.41 -6.57 14.40
C ILE A 68 -13.26 -7.27 13.34
N THR A 69 -14.57 -7.10 13.42
CA THR A 69 -15.53 -7.55 12.40
C THR A 69 -16.23 -6.34 11.81
N VAL A 70 -16.22 -6.26 10.49
CA VAL A 70 -16.87 -5.19 9.70
C VAL A 70 -18.02 -5.80 8.92
N GLU A 71 -19.19 -5.15 8.95
CA GLU A 71 -20.35 -5.44 8.10
C GLU A 71 -20.91 -4.12 7.58
N ASP A 72 -21.30 -4.11 6.32
CA ASP A 72 -21.82 -2.92 5.64
C ASP A 72 -20.90 -1.70 5.83
N HIS A 73 -19.57 -1.93 5.72
CA HIS A 73 -18.53 -0.90 5.90
C HIS A 73 -18.52 -0.26 7.31
N LYS A 74 -18.97 -0.98 8.32
CA LYS A 74 -18.98 -0.51 9.72
C LYS A 74 -18.43 -1.57 10.64
N VAL A 75 -17.70 -1.13 11.65
CA VAL A 75 -17.29 -2.02 12.73
C VAL A 75 -18.56 -2.39 13.52
N ILE A 76 -18.87 -3.69 13.56
CA ILE A 76 -19.99 -4.23 14.33
C ILE A 76 -19.54 -4.97 15.58
N GLU A 77 -18.30 -5.43 15.60
CA GLU A 77 -17.75 -6.18 16.71
C GLU A 77 -16.24 -5.96 16.81
N ALA A 78 -15.76 -5.83 18.05
CA ALA A 78 -14.34 -5.76 18.34
C ALA A 78 -14.00 -6.52 19.62
N HIS A 79 -12.93 -7.31 19.60
CA HIS A 79 -12.47 -8.09 20.72
C HIS A 79 -10.98 -7.92 20.94
N GLY A 80 -10.58 -7.37 22.10
CA GLY A 80 -9.19 -7.34 22.51
C GLY A 80 -8.66 -8.75 22.78
N LEU A 81 -7.57 -9.11 22.12
CA LEU A 81 -6.98 -10.45 22.21
C LEU A 81 -6.07 -10.61 23.42
N ASP A 82 -5.62 -9.52 24.02
CA ASP A 82 -4.85 -9.50 25.26
C ASP A 82 -5.42 -8.48 26.26
N ASP A 83 -4.76 -8.27 27.40
CA ASP A 83 -5.23 -7.33 28.43
C ASP A 83 -5.24 -5.89 27.95
N THR A 84 -4.29 -5.51 27.13
CA THR A 84 -4.18 -4.16 26.55
C THR A 84 -5.26 -3.93 25.50
N GLY A 85 -5.42 -4.84 24.55
CA GLY A 85 -6.49 -4.77 23.54
C GLY A 85 -7.88 -4.73 24.17
N ARG A 86 -8.13 -5.51 25.24
CA ARG A 86 -9.38 -5.44 26.00
C ARG A 86 -9.62 -4.11 26.68
N ARG A 87 -8.55 -3.44 27.14
CA ARG A 87 -8.65 -2.10 27.71
C ARG A 87 -8.98 -1.07 26.65
N ILE A 88 -8.28 -1.08 25.52
CA ILE A 88 -8.53 -0.18 24.39
C ILE A 88 -9.98 -0.27 23.95
N HIS A 89 -10.48 -1.47 23.70
CA HIS A 89 -11.87 -1.67 23.29
C HIS A 89 -12.90 -1.09 24.29
N ARG A 90 -12.62 -1.15 25.61
CA ARG A 90 -13.54 -0.59 26.61
C ARG A 90 -13.46 0.91 26.75
N GLU A 91 -12.28 1.50 26.55
CA GLU A 91 -12.04 2.92 26.77
C GLU A 91 -12.32 3.75 25.51
N LEU A 92 -12.09 3.17 24.31
CA LEU A 92 -12.16 3.84 23.02
C LEU A 92 -12.97 3.02 21.99
N PRO A 93 -14.20 2.60 22.27
CA PRO A 93 -14.95 1.70 21.38
C PRO A 93 -15.27 2.35 20.04
N ASP A 94 -15.46 3.66 20.00
CA ASP A 94 -15.82 4.43 18.80
C ASP A 94 -14.59 4.83 17.94
N GLU A 95 -13.38 4.54 18.42
CA GLU A 95 -12.13 4.87 17.72
C GLU A 95 -11.51 3.66 16.99
N ILE A 96 -12.21 2.53 16.96
CA ILE A 96 -11.72 1.33 16.27
C ILE A 96 -12.01 1.48 14.77
N PRO A 97 -10.97 1.57 13.94
CA PRO A 97 -11.14 1.89 12.51
C PRO A 97 -11.54 0.68 11.68
N THR A 98 -12.14 0.90 10.53
CA THR A 98 -12.15 -0.03 9.40
C THR A 98 -10.82 0.05 8.63
N LEU A 99 -10.60 -0.83 7.65
CA LEU A 99 -9.41 -0.70 6.78
C LEU A 99 -9.52 0.53 5.86
N ALA A 100 -10.73 0.94 5.48
CA ALA A 100 -10.94 2.18 4.73
C ALA A 100 -10.56 3.41 5.55
N ASP A 101 -10.92 3.45 6.84
CA ASP A 101 -10.56 4.56 7.74
C ASP A 101 -9.04 4.70 7.86
N LEU A 102 -8.30 3.58 7.98
CA LEU A 102 -6.83 3.58 8.01
C LEU A 102 -6.23 4.12 6.70
N LEU A 103 -6.81 3.76 5.56
CA LEU A 103 -6.36 4.27 4.27
C LEU A 103 -6.71 5.75 4.09
N ASP A 104 -7.81 6.21 4.63
CA ASP A 104 -8.19 7.64 4.62
C ASP A 104 -7.24 8.46 5.48
N GLU A 105 -6.83 7.93 6.62
CA GLU A 105 -5.80 8.55 7.47
C GLU A 105 -4.46 8.66 6.75
N LEU A 106 -4.01 7.58 6.09
CA LEU A 106 -2.80 7.61 5.26
C LEU A 106 -2.88 8.63 4.12
N ARG A 107 -4.04 8.72 3.43
CA ARG A 107 -4.25 9.72 2.37
C ARG A 107 -4.17 11.14 2.92
N ARG A 108 -4.77 11.38 4.07
CA ARG A 108 -4.69 12.68 4.75
C ARG A 108 -3.27 13.03 5.12
N ALA A 109 -2.52 12.12 5.74
CA ALA A 109 -1.12 12.33 6.09
C ALA A 109 -0.27 12.68 4.87
N ARG A 110 -0.45 12.00 3.74
CA ARG A 110 0.22 12.32 2.48
C ARG A 110 -0.17 13.69 1.92
N ALA A 111 -1.44 14.05 1.97
CA ALA A 111 -1.93 15.34 1.49
C ALA A 111 -1.42 16.51 2.33
N GLU A 112 -1.21 16.31 3.62
CA GLU A 112 -0.68 17.29 4.56
C GLU A 112 0.85 17.31 4.61
N ASN A 113 1.53 16.47 3.82
CA ASN A 113 2.99 16.31 3.77
C ASN A 113 3.59 15.93 5.13
N ALA A 114 2.98 14.97 5.81
CA ALA A 114 3.52 14.36 7.00
C ALA A 114 4.96 13.87 6.78
N HIS A 115 5.78 13.86 7.82
CA HIS A 115 7.18 13.43 7.74
C HIS A 115 7.30 11.98 7.26
N ILE A 116 6.46 11.08 7.80
CA ILE A 116 6.31 9.71 7.31
C ILE A 116 4.84 9.43 7.02
N ALA A 117 4.55 8.89 5.83
CA ALA A 117 3.23 8.42 5.42
C ALA A 117 3.39 7.24 4.46
N GLU A 118 3.77 6.10 5.00
CA GLU A 118 4.15 4.90 4.27
C GLU A 118 3.18 3.76 4.54
N ALA A 119 3.03 2.85 3.57
CA ALA A 119 2.28 1.62 3.75
C ALA A 119 2.84 0.48 2.92
N ASP A 120 2.76 -0.73 3.50
CA ASP A 120 2.97 -1.99 2.81
C ASP A 120 1.60 -2.61 2.50
N TYR A 121 1.49 -3.23 1.33
CA TYR A 121 0.25 -3.80 0.85
C TYR A 121 0.39 -5.29 0.54
N ALA A 122 -0.66 -6.04 0.82
CA ALA A 122 -0.80 -7.41 0.36
C ALA A 122 -0.95 -7.47 -1.18
N SER A 123 -0.86 -8.67 -1.73
CA SER A 123 -0.99 -8.88 -3.19
C SER A 123 -2.36 -8.50 -3.76
N ASP A 124 -3.38 -8.40 -2.93
CA ASP A 124 -4.72 -7.95 -3.28
C ASP A 124 -4.92 -6.44 -3.09
N GLY A 125 -3.89 -5.70 -2.68
CA GLY A 125 -3.88 -4.25 -2.50
C GLY A 125 -4.36 -3.76 -1.14
N ARG A 126 -4.85 -4.63 -0.24
CA ARG A 126 -5.22 -4.23 1.13
C ARG A 126 -3.98 -3.84 1.94
N PRO A 127 -4.11 -2.92 2.89
CA PRO A 127 -2.98 -2.56 3.75
C PRO A 127 -2.61 -3.72 4.69
N GLU A 128 -1.30 -3.94 4.87
CA GLU A 128 -0.75 -4.84 5.87
C GLU A 128 0.02 -4.10 6.95
N ARG A 129 0.59 -2.96 6.60
CA ARG A 129 1.27 -2.07 7.54
C ARG A 129 1.05 -0.63 7.10
N ILE A 130 0.86 0.25 8.05
CA ILE A 130 0.85 1.71 7.83
C ILE A 130 1.74 2.33 8.91
N SER A 131 2.56 3.29 8.51
CA SER A 131 3.43 4.06 9.40
C SER A 131 3.22 5.54 9.12
N LEU A 132 2.86 6.29 10.15
CA LEU A 132 2.61 7.71 10.09
C LEU A 132 3.48 8.43 11.13
N ASP A 133 4.02 9.57 10.75
CA ASP A 133 4.71 10.53 11.61
C ASP A 133 4.41 11.91 11.03
N TRP A 134 3.75 12.74 11.78
CA TRP A 134 3.26 14.02 11.29
C TRP A 134 4.33 15.11 11.27
N ASP A 135 5.21 15.13 12.28
CA ASP A 135 6.29 16.11 12.38
C ASP A 135 7.52 15.51 13.08
N GLU A 136 8.62 15.34 12.34
CA GLU A 136 9.92 14.85 12.83
C GLU A 136 10.37 15.43 14.18
N LYS A 137 9.89 16.61 14.53
CA LYS A 137 10.31 17.34 15.75
C LYS A 137 9.33 17.20 16.90
N THR A 138 8.16 16.67 16.64
CA THR A 138 7.15 16.40 17.65
C THR A 138 7.38 15.02 18.20
N ILE A 139 7.36 14.88 19.52
CA ILE A 139 7.51 13.59 20.19
C ILE A 139 6.10 13.02 20.41
N HIS A 140 5.90 11.75 20.08
CA HIS A 140 4.67 10.99 20.28
C HIS A 140 3.51 11.28 19.30
N ASP A 141 3.81 11.79 18.12
CA ASP A 141 2.85 11.91 17.02
C ASP A 141 3.00 10.82 15.94
N GLU A 142 3.98 9.91 16.14
CA GLU A 142 4.11 8.71 15.33
C GLU A 142 3.07 7.65 15.69
N VAL A 143 2.49 7.01 14.69
CA VAL A 143 1.62 5.84 14.86
C VAL A 143 1.91 4.79 13.80
N GLY A 144 1.91 3.53 14.23
CA GLY A 144 2.04 2.36 13.37
C GLY A 144 0.84 1.43 13.51
N TYR A 145 0.38 0.92 12.38
CA TYR A 145 -0.69 -0.07 12.30
C TYR A 145 -0.19 -1.34 11.63
N ILE A 146 -0.50 -2.50 12.18
CA ILE A 146 -0.26 -3.81 11.57
C ILE A 146 -1.59 -4.52 11.42
N VAL A 147 -1.91 -4.90 10.19
CA VAL A 147 -3.12 -5.64 9.82
C VAL A 147 -2.75 -7.08 9.57
N SER A 148 -3.40 -8.00 10.27
CA SER A 148 -3.17 -9.43 10.13
C SER A 148 -4.48 -10.23 10.19
N ASN A 149 -4.41 -11.53 9.92
CA ASN A 149 -5.55 -12.44 10.00
C ASN A 149 -6.81 -11.93 9.25
N TYR A 150 -6.62 -11.30 8.11
CA TYR A 150 -7.71 -10.83 7.27
C TYR A 150 -8.51 -12.01 6.70
N VAL A 151 -9.82 -11.93 6.82
CA VAL A 151 -10.78 -12.92 6.27
C VAL A 151 -11.93 -12.18 5.62
N PRO A 152 -12.08 -12.22 4.30
CA PRO A 152 -13.26 -11.68 3.65
C PRO A 152 -14.47 -12.54 4.00
N VAL A 153 -15.63 -11.90 4.22
CA VAL A 153 -16.90 -12.61 4.35
C VAL A 153 -17.55 -12.61 2.97
N ALA A 154 -17.77 -13.81 2.41
CA ALA A 154 -18.50 -13.92 1.15
C ALA A 154 -19.94 -13.50 1.39
N GLY A 155 -20.41 -12.50 0.65
CA GLY A 155 -21.80 -12.08 0.62
C GLY A 155 -22.67 -13.04 -0.18
#